data_57b9f0328cf6b2a8fab373b918665b8d
#
_entry.id   57b9f0328cf6b2a8fab373b918665b8d
#
_cell.length_a   1.000
_cell.length_b   1.000
_cell.length_c   1.000
_cell.angle_alpha   90.00
_cell.angle_beta   90.00
_cell.angle_gamma   90.00
#
_symmetry.space_group_name_H-M   'P 1'
#
loop_
_entity.id
_entity.type
_entity.pdbx_description
1 polymer ?
#
loop_
_entity_poly.entity_id
_entity_poly.type
_entity_poly.pdbx_seq_one_letter_code
_entity_poly.pdbx_strand_id
1 'polypeptide(L)'
;MLKFISIKELDFSKSWENGWNKISKLANFDKYLIIFWLLGPFIYLIERDPADLWLSLICLIFLIRCIKKKDWKWTSQIWFKSALALWIFGLFSAITGPDPLFSLQQGFVWIRFPLYAAAAQVWLARDRDIRVVMLLSMLIGMLIMCGILIAEAVIEPKPRLTWPY
;
A
#
# COMPACT_ATOMS: atom_id res chain seq x y z
N MET A 1 -23.35 8.96 -4.71
CA MET A 1 -24.27 8.26 -3.79
C MET A 1 -23.64 6.92 -3.46
N LEU A 2 -22.96 6.79 -2.30
CA LEU A 2 -22.33 5.55 -1.82
C LEU A 2 -23.45 4.61 -1.36
N LYS A 3 -23.72 3.55 -2.12
CA LYS A 3 -24.59 2.46 -1.65
C LYS A 3 -23.87 1.76 -0.49
N PHE A 4 -24.32 1.99 0.73
CA PHE A 4 -23.91 1.20 1.88
C PHE A 4 -24.35 -0.25 1.63
N ILE A 5 -23.37 -1.12 1.36
CA ILE A 5 -23.64 -2.55 1.17
C ILE A 5 -23.87 -3.13 2.55
N SER A 6 -25.02 -3.74 2.75
CA SER A 6 -25.33 -4.47 3.99
C SER A 6 -24.28 -5.57 4.20
N ILE A 7 -23.68 -5.62 5.38
CA ILE A 7 -22.67 -6.62 5.78
C ILE A 7 -23.25 -8.05 5.70
N LYS A 8 -24.58 -8.20 5.77
CA LYS A 8 -25.31 -9.48 5.65
C LYS A 8 -25.19 -10.16 4.28
N GLU A 9 -24.81 -9.45 3.21
CA GLU A 9 -24.65 -10.01 1.87
C GLU A 9 -23.20 -10.32 1.47
N LEU A 10 -22.24 -10.14 2.37
CA LEU A 10 -20.84 -10.45 2.14
C LEU A 10 -20.58 -11.93 2.48
N ASP A 11 -20.79 -12.81 1.52
CA ASP A 11 -20.23 -14.15 1.54
C ASP A 11 -18.72 -14.03 1.23
N PHE A 12 -17.93 -13.88 2.30
CA PHE A 12 -16.46 -13.70 2.20
C PHE A 12 -15.78 -14.89 1.52
N SER A 13 -16.27 -16.12 1.77
CA SER A 13 -15.74 -17.33 1.17
C SER A 13 -15.88 -17.29 -0.36
N LYS A 14 -17.07 -16.99 -0.83
CA LYS A 14 -17.37 -16.91 -2.26
C LYS A 14 -16.65 -15.74 -2.94
N SER A 15 -16.53 -14.59 -2.27
CA SER A 15 -15.79 -13.45 -2.81
C SER A 15 -14.29 -13.72 -2.87
N TRP A 16 -13.74 -14.47 -1.92
CA TRP A 16 -12.35 -14.93 -1.93
C TRP A 16 -12.05 -15.83 -3.13
N GLU A 17 -12.87 -16.89 -3.32
CA GLU A 17 -12.72 -17.82 -4.45
C GLU A 17 -12.84 -17.09 -5.80
N ASN A 18 -13.85 -16.23 -5.94
CA ASN A 18 -14.05 -15.43 -7.15
C ASN A 18 -12.86 -14.50 -7.42
N GLY A 19 -12.35 -13.83 -6.38
CA GLY A 19 -11.20 -12.95 -6.48
C GLY A 19 -9.95 -13.70 -6.93
N TRP A 20 -9.67 -14.86 -6.33
CA TRP A 20 -8.54 -15.70 -6.70
C TRP A 20 -8.66 -16.25 -8.12
N ASN A 21 -9.85 -16.70 -8.51
CA ASN A 21 -10.14 -17.15 -9.87
C ASN A 21 -9.98 -16.02 -10.90
N LYS A 22 -10.35 -14.79 -10.55
CA LYS A 22 -10.12 -13.61 -11.41
C LYS A 22 -8.63 -13.31 -11.55
N ILE A 23 -7.87 -13.32 -10.45
CA ILE A 23 -6.43 -13.10 -10.45
C ILE A 23 -5.73 -14.15 -11.29
N SER A 24 -6.13 -15.42 -11.19
CA SER A 24 -5.52 -16.52 -11.93
C SER A 24 -5.72 -16.40 -13.44
N LYS A 25 -6.82 -15.78 -13.89
CA LYS A 25 -7.16 -15.58 -15.31
C LYS A 25 -6.55 -14.31 -15.93
N LEU A 26 -5.90 -13.47 -15.12
CA LEU A 26 -5.22 -12.27 -15.63
C LEU A 26 -3.99 -12.64 -16.47
N ALA A 27 -3.59 -11.72 -17.34
CA ALA A 27 -2.31 -11.85 -18.04
C ALA A 27 -1.17 -12.02 -17.04
N ASN A 28 -0.17 -12.83 -17.36
CA ASN A 28 0.91 -13.20 -16.44
C ASN A 28 1.52 -11.99 -15.72
N PHE A 29 1.75 -10.91 -16.42
CA PHE A 29 2.31 -9.68 -15.81
C PHE A 29 1.40 -9.09 -14.74
N ASP A 30 0.11 -8.90 -15.04
CA ASP A 30 -0.86 -8.31 -14.10
C ASP A 30 -1.11 -9.25 -12.90
N LYS A 31 -1.09 -10.56 -13.13
CA LYS A 31 -1.18 -11.59 -12.10
C LYS A 31 -0.03 -11.51 -11.10
N TYR A 32 1.22 -11.55 -11.58
CA TYR A 32 2.39 -11.48 -10.71
C TYR A 32 2.46 -10.14 -9.97
N LEU A 33 2.01 -9.07 -10.59
CA LEU A 33 1.96 -7.77 -9.97
C LEU A 33 1.00 -7.73 -8.78
N ILE A 34 -0.21 -8.30 -8.93
CA ILE A 34 -1.18 -8.37 -7.82
C ILE A 34 -0.65 -9.28 -6.70
N ILE A 35 -0.05 -10.42 -7.04
CA ILE A 35 0.57 -11.30 -6.04
C ILE A 35 1.69 -10.55 -5.29
N PHE A 36 2.54 -9.82 -6.00
CA PHE A 36 3.59 -9.00 -5.39
C PHE A 36 3.02 -7.92 -4.45
N TRP A 37 1.85 -7.36 -4.80
CA TRP A 37 1.10 -6.46 -3.94
C TRP A 37 0.58 -7.13 -2.68
N LEU A 38 0.02 -8.33 -2.80
CA LEU A 38 -0.51 -9.10 -1.68
C LEU A 38 0.57 -9.53 -0.67
N LEU A 39 1.83 -9.60 -1.10
CA LEU A 39 2.97 -9.87 -0.23
C LEU A 39 3.35 -8.67 0.66
N GLY A 40 2.87 -7.47 0.34
CA GLY A 40 3.22 -6.23 1.07
C GLY A 40 3.09 -6.32 2.59
N PRO A 41 1.93 -6.73 3.14
CA PRO A 41 1.76 -6.85 4.58
C PRO A 41 2.80 -7.75 5.26
N PHE A 42 3.27 -8.79 4.57
CA PHE A 42 4.29 -9.72 5.08
C PHE A 42 5.70 -9.15 4.96
N ILE A 43 6.00 -8.37 3.92
CA ILE A 43 7.28 -7.68 3.76
C ILE A 43 7.47 -6.64 4.88
N TYR A 44 6.40 -5.94 5.27
CA TYR A 44 6.42 -4.99 6.39
C TYR A 44 6.72 -5.65 7.74
N LEU A 45 6.51 -6.97 7.88
CA LEU A 45 6.83 -7.71 9.10
C LEU A 45 8.32 -8.05 9.23
N ILE A 46 9.07 -8.02 8.13
CA ILE A 46 10.48 -8.43 8.12
C ILE A 46 11.34 -7.29 8.67
N GLU A 47 11.35 -6.16 7.96
CA GLU A 47 12.17 -5.01 8.31
C GLU A 47 11.73 -3.78 7.50
N ARG A 48 12.18 -2.58 7.93
CA ARG A 48 11.85 -1.32 7.26
C ARG A 48 12.42 -1.21 5.85
N ASP A 49 13.68 -1.57 5.67
CA ASP A 49 14.39 -1.38 4.39
C ASP A 49 13.79 -2.20 3.24
N PRO A 50 13.45 -3.50 3.40
CA PRO A 50 12.71 -4.26 2.40
C PRO A 50 11.34 -3.68 2.07
N ALA A 51 10.64 -3.13 3.07
CA ALA A 51 9.33 -2.52 2.88
C ALA A 51 9.43 -1.24 2.04
N ASP A 52 10.43 -0.41 2.29
CA ASP A 52 10.70 0.82 1.55
C ASP A 52 11.11 0.53 0.10
N LEU A 53 11.91 -0.50 -0.12
CA LEU A 53 12.28 -0.97 -1.46
C LEU A 53 11.05 -1.48 -2.21
N TRP A 54 10.23 -2.33 -1.58
CA TRP A 54 9.02 -2.88 -2.15
C TRP A 54 8.02 -1.77 -2.56
N LEU A 55 7.79 -0.79 -1.69
CA LEU A 55 6.94 0.36 -1.97
C LEU A 55 7.44 1.15 -3.19
N SER A 56 8.75 1.40 -3.25
CA SER A 56 9.37 2.14 -4.35
C SER A 56 9.28 1.38 -5.67
N LEU A 57 9.48 0.06 -5.66
CA LEU A 57 9.32 -0.79 -6.84
C LEU A 57 7.88 -0.77 -7.38
N ILE A 58 6.87 -0.86 -6.50
CA ILE A 58 5.47 -0.76 -6.92
C ILE A 58 5.20 0.59 -7.59
N CYS A 59 5.66 1.69 -7.00
CA CYS A 59 5.48 3.02 -7.58
C CYS A 59 6.15 3.13 -8.96
N LEU A 60 7.37 2.60 -9.11
CA LEU A 60 8.09 2.60 -10.38
C LEU A 60 7.35 1.79 -11.45
N ILE A 61 6.93 0.57 -11.13
CA ILE A 61 6.18 -0.30 -12.05
C ILE A 61 4.86 0.38 -12.46
N PHE A 62 4.18 1.02 -11.50
CA PHE A 62 2.96 1.77 -11.77
C PHE A 62 3.19 2.90 -12.75
N LEU A 63 4.22 3.72 -12.55
CA LEU A 63 4.56 4.83 -13.45
C LEU A 63 4.93 4.33 -14.86
N ILE A 64 5.76 3.28 -14.97
CA ILE A 64 6.09 2.65 -16.25
C ILE A 64 4.83 2.20 -16.99
N ARG A 65 3.88 1.59 -16.27
CA ARG A 65 2.60 1.18 -16.85
C ARG A 65 1.76 2.37 -17.30
N CYS A 66 1.68 3.44 -16.50
CA CYS A 66 0.96 4.66 -16.86
C CYS A 66 1.53 5.29 -18.13
N ILE A 67 2.86 5.33 -18.28
CA ILE A 67 3.55 5.82 -19.48
C ILE A 67 3.19 4.95 -20.69
N LYS A 68 3.29 3.61 -20.56
CA LYS A 68 3.00 2.67 -21.66
C LYS A 68 1.54 2.70 -22.11
N LYS A 69 0.60 2.78 -21.15
CA LYS A 69 -0.85 2.79 -21.45
C LYS A 69 -1.43 4.18 -21.65
N LYS A 70 -0.64 5.24 -21.44
CA LYS A 70 -1.07 6.65 -21.46
C LYS A 70 -2.29 6.92 -20.56
N ASP A 71 -2.41 6.18 -19.45
CA ASP A 71 -3.53 6.28 -18.50
C ASP A 71 -3.14 7.16 -17.31
N TRP A 72 -3.47 8.45 -17.43
CA TRP A 72 -3.21 9.48 -16.41
C TRP A 72 -4.49 9.98 -15.74
N LYS A 73 -5.62 9.28 -15.89
CA LYS A 73 -6.92 9.72 -15.34
C LYS A 73 -6.91 9.91 -13.82
N TRP A 74 -6.09 9.16 -13.13
CA TRP A 74 -5.95 9.23 -11.67
C TRP A 74 -5.36 10.58 -11.20
N THR A 75 -4.55 11.26 -12.02
CA THR A 75 -3.95 12.56 -11.65
C THR A 75 -4.99 13.69 -11.61
N SER A 76 -6.12 13.55 -12.27
CA SER A 76 -7.20 14.54 -12.27
C SER A 76 -8.08 14.47 -11.03
N GLN A 77 -7.96 13.44 -10.21
CA GLN A 77 -8.79 13.22 -9.04
C GLN A 77 -8.46 14.20 -7.91
N ILE A 78 -9.50 14.65 -7.21
CA ILE A 78 -9.38 15.68 -6.15
C ILE A 78 -8.44 15.21 -5.04
N TRP A 79 -8.59 13.96 -4.58
CA TRP A 79 -7.75 13.42 -3.50
C TRP A 79 -6.25 13.42 -3.85
N PHE A 80 -5.91 13.07 -5.11
CA PHE A 80 -4.51 13.07 -5.55
C PHE A 80 -3.95 14.48 -5.65
N LYS A 81 -4.73 15.44 -6.18
CA LYS A 81 -4.34 16.86 -6.22
C LYS A 81 -4.12 17.42 -4.81
N SER A 82 -5.00 17.06 -3.85
CA SER A 82 -4.85 17.47 -2.45
C SER A 82 -3.60 16.87 -1.82
N ALA A 83 -3.33 15.57 -2.06
CA ALA A 83 -2.13 14.92 -1.57
C ALA A 83 -0.85 15.53 -2.18
N LEU A 84 -0.88 15.87 -3.48
CA LEU A 84 0.22 16.55 -4.16
C LEU A 84 0.43 17.96 -3.62
N ALA A 85 -0.64 18.71 -3.35
CA ALA A 85 -0.54 20.04 -2.75
C ALA A 85 0.08 19.98 -1.34
N LEU A 86 -0.33 19.02 -0.51
CA LEU A 86 0.26 18.79 0.80
C LEU A 86 1.75 18.42 0.71
N TRP A 87 2.10 17.58 -0.25
CA TRP A 87 3.49 17.19 -0.48
C TRP A 87 4.36 18.38 -0.89
N ILE A 88 3.87 19.22 -1.83
CA ILE A 88 4.56 20.45 -2.26
C ILE A 88 4.72 21.39 -1.07
N PHE A 89 3.66 21.58 -0.26
CA PHE A 89 3.73 22.42 0.94
C PHE A 89 4.76 21.89 1.95
N GLY A 90 4.83 20.54 2.11
CA GLY A 90 5.85 19.90 2.93
C GLY A 90 7.27 20.16 2.43
N LEU A 91 7.51 20.16 1.11
CA LEU A 91 8.81 20.51 0.53
C LEU A 91 9.18 21.97 0.80
N PHE A 92 8.22 22.90 0.67
CA PHE A 92 8.48 24.31 1.02
C PHE A 92 8.84 24.46 2.50
N SER A 93 8.13 23.77 3.39
CA SER A 93 8.45 23.77 4.81
C SER A 93 9.82 23.17 5.11
N ALA A 94 10.25 22.15 4.35
CA ALA A 94 11.56 21.54 4.52
C ALA A 94 12.72 22.49 4.19
N ILE A 95 12.53 23.43 3.25
CA ILE A 95 13.54 24.43 2.88
C ILE A 95 13.82 25.40 4.03
N THR A 96 12.82 25.68 4.87
CA THR A 96 12.93 26.63 5.99
C THR A 96 13.36 25.94 7.30
N GLY A 97 13.59 24.64 7.28
CA GLY A 97 14.00 23.87 8.45
C GLY A 97 15.49 24.06 8.82
N PRO A 98 15.92 23.57 10.00
CA PRO A 98 17.28 23.69 10.48
C PRO A 98 18.31 22.93 9.65
N ASP A 99 17.90 21.84 8.99
CA ASP A 99 18.70 21.07 8.04
C ASP A 99 17.94 20.87 6.72
N PRO A 100 17.99 21.85 5.79
CA PRO A 100 17.19 21.83 4.58
C PRO A 100 17.50 20.65 3.65
N LEU A 101 18.77 20.27 3.56
CA LEU A 101 19.18 19.22 2.62
C LEU A 101 18.64 17.86 3.04
N PHE A 102 18.78 17.51 4.30
CA PHE A 102 18.25 16.26 4.86
C PHE A 102 16.72 16.24 4.80
N SER A 103 16.07 17.35 5.20
CA SER A 103 14.61 17.47 5.18
C SER A 103 14.03 17.35 3.78
N LEU A 104 14.68 17.93 2.77
CA LEU A 104 14.28 17.81 1.37
C LEU A 104 14.45 16.39 0.86
N GLN A 105 15.55 15.70 1.16
CA GLN A 105 15.75 14.30 0.76
C GLN A 105 14.60 13.42 1.31
N GLN A 106 14.26 13.57 2.57
CA GLN A 106 13.12 12.86 3.17
C GLN A 106 11.81 13.27 2.50
N GLY A 107 11.58 14.56 2.31
CA GLY A 107 10.37 15.09 1.66
C GLY A 107 10.16 14.56 0.25
N PHE A 108 11.22 14.44 -0.56
CA PHE A 108 11.11 13.87 -1.91
C PHE A 108 10.66 12.40 -1.89
N VAL A 109 11.14 11.62 -0.95
CA VAL A 109 10.79 10.20 -0.82
C VAL A 109 9.30 10.01 -0.50
N TRP A 110 8.66 10.99 0.16
CA TRP A 110 7.26 10.91 0.55
C TRP A 110 6.27 10.88 -0.63
N ILE A 111 6.65 11.33 -1.83
CA ILE A 111 5.81 11.24 -3.04
C ILE A 111 5.38 9.80 -3.35
N ARG A 112 6.13 8.81 -2.89
CA ARG A 112 5.81 7.40 -3.10
C ARG A 112 4.47 6.99 -2.47
N PHE A 113 4.03 7.61 -1.36
CA PHE A 113 2.77 7.27 -0.71
C PHE A 113 1.54 7.66 -1.53
N PRO A 114 1.39 8.90 -2.06
CA PRO A 114 0.33 9.22 -3.01
C PRO A 114 0.38 8.36 -4.28
N LEU A 115 1.56 8.05 -4.80
CA LEU A 115 1.71 7.18 -5.97
C LEU A 115 1.26 5.75 -5.67
N TYR A 116 1.61 5.21 -4.51
CA TYR A 116 1.16 3.91 -4.05
C TYR A 116 -0.36 3.85 -3.89
N ALA A 117 -0.97 4.88 -3.31
CA ALA A 117 -2.43 4.98 -3.21
C ALA A 117 -3.10 5.05 -4.59
N ALA A 118 -2.49 5.74 -5.57
CA ALA A 118 -2.96 5.78 -6.94
C ALA A 118 -2.85 4.39 -7.62
N ALA A 119 -1.74 3.69 -7.39
CA ALA A 119 -1.54 2.32 -7.88
C ALA A 119 -2.60 1.38 -7.29
N ALA A 120 -2.87 1.47 -5.98
CA ALA A 120 -3.91 0.70 -5.31
C ALA A 120 -5.29 0.94 -5.94
N GLN A 121 -5.62 2.20 -6.17
CA GLN A 121 -6.90 2.58 -6.77
C GLN A 121 -7.06 2.01 -8.18
N VAL A 122 -6.03 2.11 -9.01
CA VAL A 122 -6.10 1.68 -10.42
C VAL A 122 -6.09 0.16 -10.55
N TRP A 123 -5.35 -0.55 -9.70
CA TRP A 123 -5.17 -2.01 -9.84
C TRP A 123 -6.10 -2.83 -8.99
N LEU A 124 -6.35 -2.41 -7.75
CA LEU A 124 -7.07 -3.22 -6.76
C LEU A 124 -8.50 -2.73 -6.52
N ALA A 125 -8.70 -1.42 -6.48
CA ALA A 125 -10.02 -0.87 -6.16
C ALA A 125 -11.05 -1.05 -7.29
N ARG A 126 -10.62 -1.43 -8.49
CA ARG A 126 -11.47 -1.60 -9.66
C ARG A 126 -12.43 -2.78 -9.53
N ASP A 127 -12.01 -3.87 -8.88
CA ASP A 127 -12.82 -5.08 -8.71
C ASP A 127 -13.08 -5.35 -7.24
N ARG A 128 -14.37 -5.64 -6.90
CA ARG A 128 -14.78 -5.91 -5.52
C ARG A 128 -14.13 -7.15 -4.95
N ASP A 129 -14.06 -8.23 -5.73
CA ASP A 129 -13.54 -9.51 -5.24
C ASP A 129 -12.03 -9.44 -5.01
N ILE A 130 -11.30 -8.73 -5.88
CA ILE A 130 -9.87 -8.48 -5.70
C ILE A 130 -9.62 -7.64 -4.43
N ARG A 131 -10.48 -6.65 -4.13
CA ARG A 131 -10.38 -5.88 -2.87
C ARG A 131 -10.58 -6.76 -1.64
N VAL A 132 -11.49 -7.74 -1.70
CA VAL A 132 -11.68 -8.68 -0.58
C VAL A 132 -10.42 -9.51 -0.35
N VAL A 133 -9.80 -10.01 -1.42
CA VAL A 133 -8.53 -10.76 -1.32
C VAL A 133 -7.44 -9.90 -0.67
N MET A 134 -7.33 -8.63 -1.08
CA MET A 134 -6.36 -7.69 -0.49
C MET A 134 -6.65 -7.42 0.99
N LEU A 135 -7.90 -7.16 1.36
CA LEU A 135 -8.29 -6.91 2.76
C LEU A 135 -8.00 -8.12 3.64
N LEU A 136 -8.26 -9.34 3.13
CA LEU A 136 -7.93 -10.57 3.86
C LEU A 136 -6.41 -10.74 4.01
N SER A 137 -5.62 -10.45 2.99
CA SER A 137 -4.16 -10.47 3.10
C SER A 137 -3.66 -9.49 4.16
N MET A 138 -4.19 -8.27 4.20
CA MET A 138 -3.87 -7.28 5.24
C MET A 138 -4.28 -7.75 6.63
N LEU A 139 -5.47 -8.34 6.77
CA LEU A 139 -5.95 -8.87 8.04
C LEU A 139 -5.04 -9.99 8.55
N ILE A 140 -4.65 -10.92 7.68
CA ILE A 140 -3.72 -12.01 8.03
C ILE A 140 -2.37 -11.44 8.48
N GLY A 141 -1.82 -10.48 7.74
CA GLY A 141 -0.58 -9.79 8.12
C GLY A 141 -0.68 -9.12 9.50
N MET A 142 -1.78 -8.40 9.76
CA MET A 142 -2.03 -7.80 11.08
C MET A 142 -2.14 -8.84 12.20
N LEU A 143 -2.84 -9.95 11.97
CA LEU A 143 -2.97 -11.01 12.96
C LEU A 143 -1.63 -11.67 13.27
N ILE A 144 -0.79 -11.90 12.26
CA ILE A 144 0.58 -12.41 12.46
C ILE A 144 1.40 -11.41 13.29
N MET A 145 1.33 -10.12 12.95
CA MET A 145 2.05 -9.08 13.70
C MET A 145 1.59 -9.02 15.16
N CYS A 146 0.29 -9.04 15.40
CA CYS A 146 -0.25 -9.10 16.76
C CYS A 146 0.24 -10.34 17.51
N GLY A 147 0.26 -11.51 16.83
CA GLY A 147 0.76 -12.75 17.41
C GLY A 147 2.24 -12.66 17.79
N ILE A 148 3.08 -12.08 16.95
CA ILE A 148 4.51 -11.86 17.24
C ILE A 148 4.67 -10.93 18.43
N LEU A 149 3.96 -9.79 18.47
CA LEU A 149 4.04 -8.83 19.57
C LEU A 149 3.60 -9.44 20.92
N ILE A 150 2.54 -10.26 20.90
CA ILE A 150 2.08 -10.97 22.10
C ILE A 150 3.14 -12.00 22.55
N ALA A 151 3.70 -12.75 21.60
CA ALA A 151 4.75 -13.73 21.92
C ALA A 151 6.00 -13.04 22.50
N GLU A 152 6.44 -11.93 21.94
CA GLU A 152 7.55 -11.14 22.48
C GLU A 152 7.25 -10.61 23.89
N ALA A 153 6.04 -10.09 24.12
CA ALA A 153 5.64 -9.58 25.42
C ALA A 153 5.60 -10.68 26.51
N VAL A 154 5.31 -11.94 26.13
CA VAL A 154 5.26 -13.07 27.05
C VAL A 154 6.66 -13.66 27.30
N ILE A 155 7.50 -13.74 26.28
CA ILE A 155 8.82 -14.38 26.34
C ILE A 155 9.87 -13.42 26.93
N GLU A 156 9.83 -12.15 26.56
CA GLU A 156 10.73 -11.10 27.06
C GLU A 156 9.92 -10.06 27.86
N PRO A 157 9.84 -10.18 29.21
CA PRO A 157 9.10 -9.25 30.05
C PRO A 157 9.71 -7.84 30.12
N LYS A 158 10.82 -7.58 29.43
CA LYS A 158 11.32 -6.23 29.17
C LYS A 158 10.89 -5.83 27.79
N PRO A 159 9.84 -4.99 27.65
CA PRO A 159 9.40 -4.54 26.34
C PRO A 159 10.58 -3.83 25.67
N ARG A 160 11.13 -4.43 24.64
CA ARG A 160 12.00 -3.76 23.69
C ARG A 160 11.15 -2.79 22.88
N LEU A 161 10.62 -1.75 23.54
CA LEU A 161 10.20 -0.52 22.87
C LEU A 161 11.41 0.27 22.33
N THR A 162 12.54 -0.37 22.23
CA THR A 162 13.71 0.14 21.54
C THR A 162 13.75 -0.48 20.15
N TRP A 163 12.83 -0.08 19.29
CA TRP A 163 13.17 -0.11 17.86
C TRP A 163 14.42 0.74 17.70
N PRO A 164 15.48 0.21 17.09
CA PRO A 164 16.62 1.04 16.78
C PRO A 164 16.16 2.09 15.77
N TYR A 165 16.07 3.32 16.25
CA TYR A 165 16.08 4.49 15.41
C TYR A 165 17.52 4.84 15.11
#